data_fd785b2b68f25e66a8a3bf681ac75432
#
_entry.id   fd785b2b68f25e66a8a3bf681ac75432
#
_cell.length_a   1.000
_cell.length_b   1.000
_cell.length_c   1.000
_cell.angle_alpha   90.00
_cell.angle_beta   90.00
_cell.angle_gamma   90.00
#
_symmetry.space_group_name_H-M   'P 1'
#
loop_
_entity.id
_entity.type
_entity.pdbx_description
1 polymer ?
#
loop_
_entity_poly.entity_id
_entity_poly.type
_entity_poly.pdbx_seq_one_letter_code
_entity_poly.pdbx_strand_id
1 'polypeptide(L)'
;MLFVQLSDMLKDRFAVESYISDSNARVNMLLFGGINCMQNEPDTSYFFAYSNFNKSMTLPQNVIASFDSEFEKFELLNAAERDNSNIILVPTKESTNVLNFAQMLLVSSLRESDNYAVFLRMILNGRDLSYILTEAAKQCRGQLVAIDFSGKIFAHSTPAPDLLPEWKMYLKDGYCPAEFMQHCYDMLLKRTEISSRAYSYRCEDHGIYYLSSPIVINNCAHGY
;
A
#
# COMPACT_ATOMS: atom_id res chain seq x y z
N MET A 1 0.72 6.65 6.18
CA MET A 1 2.01 5.90 5.99
C MET A 1 3.04 6.41 6.99
N LEU A 2 3.97 5.59 7.46
CA LEU A 2 5.13 6.08 8.23
C LEU A 2 6.17 6.69 7.28
N PHE A 3 6.89 7.74 7.74
CA PHE A 3 7.93 8.38 6.93
C PHE A 3 9.10 7.43 6.61
N VAL A 4 9.44 6.53 7.55
CA VAL A 4 10.46 5.49 7.33
C VAL A 4 10.04 4.53 6.21
N GLN A 5 8.78 4.14 6.14
CA GLN A 5 8.26 3.28 5.05
C GLN A 5 8.34 3.99 3.69
N LEU A 6 8.00 5.29 3.65
CA LEU A 6 8.17 6.10 2.44
C LEU A 6 9.63 6.14 2.01
N SER A 7 10.54 6.36 2.96
CA SER A 7 12.00 6.36 2.71
C SER A 7 12.48 5.04 2.12
N ASP A 8 12.08 3.91 2.70
CA ASP A 8 12.50 2.58 2.23
C ASP A 8 12.00 2.30 0.81
N MET A 9 10.72 2.59 0.54
CA MET A 9 10.16 2.45 -0.81
C MET A 9 10.84 3.35 -1.86
N LEU A 10 11.31 4.52 -1.45
CA LEU A 10 12.07 5.40 -2.33
C LEU A 10 13.49 4.89 -2.57
N LYS A 11 14.17 4.36 -1.54
CA LYS A 11 15.51 3.74 -1.67
C LYS A 11 15.51 2.52 -2.57
N ASP A 12 14.46 1.72 -2.55
CA ASP A 12 14.33 0.53 -3.40
C ASP A 12 14.29 0.87 -4.90
N ARG A 13 13.95 2.10 -5.24
CA ARG A 13 13.74 2.51 -6.63
C ARG A 13 14.68 3.61 -7.11
N PHE A 14 15.18 4.45 -6.23
CA PHE A 14 15.96 5.64 -6.56
C PHE A 14 17.22 5.72 -5.70
N ALA A 15 18.24 6.42 -6.20
CA ALA A 15 19.46 6.69 -5.46
C ALA A 15 19.24 7.82 -4.43
N VAL A 16 18.44 7.54 -3.40
CA VAL A 16 18.15 8.49 -2.32
C VAL A 16 18.79 8.03 -1.03
N GLU A 17 19.13 8.98 -0.16
CA GLU A 17 19.62 8.72 1.18
C GLU A 17 18.63 9.28 2.20
N SER A 18 18.67 8.80 3.44
CA SER A 18 17.81 9.35 4.48
C SER A 18 18.46 9.31 5.86
N TYR A 19 18.09 10.27 6.68
CA TYR A 19 18.29 10.29 8.11
C TYR A 19 16.93 10.30 8.79
N ILE A 20 16.71 9.38 9.72
CA ILE A 20 15.44 9.18 10.43
C ILE A 20 15.70 9.42 11.91
N SER A 21 15.16 10.50 12.44
CA SER A 21 15.20 10.88 13.85
C SER A 21 14.04 10.21 14.62
N ASP A 22 12.84 10.21 14.02
CA ASP A 22 11.63 9.60 14.59
C ASP A 22 11.03 8.58 13.62
N SER A 23 11.20 7.30 13.93
CA SER A 23 10.64 6.20 13.10
C SER A 23 9.12 6.08 13.16
N ASN A 24 8.46 6.71 14.12
CA ASN A 24 6.99 6.69 14.26
C ASN A 24 6.32 7.87 13.57
N ALA A 25 7.10 8.83 13.04
CA ALA A 25 6.57 9.98 12.33
C ALA A 25 5.75 9.53 11.13
N ARG A 26 4.54 10.09 11.01
CA ARG A 26 3.63 9.79 9.90
C ARG A 26 3.77 10.83 8.79
N VAL A 27 3.37 10.43 7.59
CA VAL A 27 3.23 11.31 6.45
C VAL A 27 1.99 10.91 5.65
N ASN A 28 1.09 11.86 5.47
CA ASN A 28 -0.14 11.72 4.70
C ASN A 28 -0.21 12.72 3.55
N MET A 29 0.60 13.77 3.60
CA MET A 29 0.62 14.86 2.62
C MET A 29 2.06 15.25 2.28
N LEU A 30 2.28 15.63 1.04
CA LEU A 30 3.52 16.23 0.56
C LEU A 30 3.22 17.64 0.06
N LEU A 31 3.84 18.63 0.67
CA LEU A 31 3.72 20.02 0.29
C LEU A 31 5.02 20.52 -0.37
N PHE A 32 4.86 21.35 -1.37
CA PHE A 32 5.95 22.06 -2.04
C PHE A 32 6.02 23.45 -1.43
N GLY A 33 7.09 23.78 -0.75
CA GLY A 33 7.17 25.04 -0.05
C GLY A 33 8.45 25.80 -0.31
N GLY A 34 8.32 27.09 -0.52
CA GLY A 34 9.39 28.03 -0.21
C GLY A 34 9.55 28.10 1.31
N ILE A 35 10.77 28.40 1.74
CA ILE A 35 11.25 28.44 3.14
C ILE A 35 10.31 29.18 4.11
N ASN A 36 9.61 30.19 3.66
CA ASN A 36 8.78 31.05 4.50
C ASN A 36 7.38 30.49 4.80
N CYS A 37 7.02 29.33 4.23
CA CYS A 37 5.69 28.72 4.35
C CYS A 37 5.71 27.40 5.13
N MET A 38 6.87 26.96 5.63
CA MET A 38 6.96 25.68 6.35
C MET A 38 6.47 25.86 7.79
N GLN A 39 5.24 25.48 8.02
CA GLN A 39 4.71 25.26 9.35
C GLN A 39 4.88 23.78 9.68
N ASN A 40 5.23 23.48 10.92
CA ASN A 40 5.36 22.06 11.33
C ASN A 40 3.96 21.45 11.52
N GLU A 41 3.30 21.17 10.39
CA GLU A 41 1.99 20.55 10.39
C GLU A 41 2.10 19.04 10.63
N PRO A 42 1.23 18.47 11.49
CA PRO A 42 1.22 17.04 11.74
C PRO A 42 1.05 16.23 10.43
N ASP A 43 1.72 15.10 10.37
CA ASP A 43 1.61 14.13 9.26
C ASP A 43 1.91 14.73 7.86
N THR A 44 2.67 15.81 7.80
CA THR A 44 3.04 16.49 6.56
C THR A 44 4.54 16.34 6.30
N SER A 45 4.91 16.10 5.06
CA SER A 45 6.28 16.19 4.57
C SER A 45 6.42 17.39 3.64
N TYR A 46 7.55 18.08 3.73
CA TYR A 46 7.84 19.23 2.91
C TYR A 46 8.96 18.94 1.92
N PHE A 47 8.76 19.30 0.66
CA PHE A 47 9.81 19.26 -0.33
C PHE A 47 10.38 20.65 -0.57
N PHE A 48 11.71 20.75 -0.58
CA PHE A 48 12.41 21.94 -1.05
C PHE A 48 13.73 21.60 -1.75
N ALA A 49 14.19 22.51 -2.60
CA ALA A 49 15.53 22.44 -3.17
C ALA A 49 16.53 23.10 -2.23
N TYR A 50 17.78 22.61 -2.19
CA TYR A 50 18.85 23.23 -1.36
C TYR A 50 19.00 24.73 -1.65
N SER A 51 18.81 25.19 -2.88
CA SER A 51 18.84 26.62 -3.23
C SER A 51 17.88 27.49 -2.40
N ASN A 52 16.86 26.88 -1.81
CA ASN A 52 15.88 27.51 -0.93
C ASN A 52 16.21 27.29 0.56
N PHE A 53 17.30 26.58 0.89
CA PHE A 53 17.68 26.30 2.26
C PHE A 53 18.43 27.49 2.86
N ASN A 54 18.08 27.81 4.11
CA ASN A 54 18.79 28.78 4.92
C ASN A 54 19.24 28.14 6.24
N LYS A 55 20.52 28.26 6.58
CA LYS A 55 21.13 27.65 7.79
C LYS A 55 20.48 28.07 9.12
N SER A 56 19.87 29.25 9.17
CA SER A 56 19.15 29.74 10.34
C SER A 56 17.73 29.22 10.47
N MET A 57 17.25 28.46 9.47
CA MET A 57 15.93 27.88 9.42
C MET A 57 15.84 26.64 10.29
N THR A 58 14.74 26.44 10.98
CA THR A 58 14.39 25.18 11.63
C THR A 58 13.63 24.29 10.64
N LEU A 59 14.10 23.06 10.46
CA LEU A 59 13.46 22.12 9.57
C LEU A 59 12.17 21.58 10.22
N PRO A 60 11.10 21.36 9.43
CA PRO A 60 9.91 20.63 9.89
C PRO A 60 10.26 19.17 10.22
N GLN A 61 9.34 18.48 10.91
CA GLN A 61 9.54 17.09 11.34
C GLN A 61 9.90 16.14 10.19
N ASN A 62 9.26 16.29 9.02
CA ASN A 62 9.46 15.41 7.86
C ASN A 62 9.78 16.24 6.62
N VAL A 63 10.91 15.96 6.00
CA VAL A 63 11.44 16.73 4.88
C VAL A 63 11.93 15.82 3.76
N ILE A 64 11.69 16.23 2.50
CA ILE A 64 12.38 15.71 1.33
C ILE A 64 13.13 16.90 0.72
N ALA A 65 14.45 16.80 0.58
CA ALA A 65 15.27 17.88 0.09
C ALA A 65 16.13 17.46 -1.11
N SER A 66 16.16 18.27 -2.16
CA SER A 66 17.07 18.02 -3.28
C SER A 66 18.41 18.74 -3.11
N PHE A 67 19.47 18.11 -3.62
CA PHE A 67 20.84 18.60 -3.56
C PHE A 67 21.60 18.33 -4.86
N ASP A 68 22.63 19.14 -5.15
CA ASP A 68 23.48 19.02 -6.33
C ASP A 68 24.92 18.61 -5.99
N SER A 69 25.35 18.79 -4.74
CA SER A 69 26.72 18.51 -4.29
C SER A 69 26.79 17.81 -2.94
N GLU A 70 27.88 17.09 -2.66
CA GLU A 70 28.12 16.47 -1.35
C GLU A 70 28.19 17.50 -0.20
N PHE A 71 28.60 18.73 -0.50
CA PHE A 71 28.60 19.82 0.48
C PHE A 71 27.18 20.19 0.89
N GLU A 72 26.27 20.36 -0.06
CA GLU A 72 24.85 20.67 0.17
C GLU A 72 24.17 19.55 0.97
N LYS A 73 24.44 18.30 0.57
CA LYS A 73 23.96 17.12 1.27
C LYS A 73 24.42 17.11 2.75
N PHE A 74 25.68 17.36 3.00
CA PHE A 74 26.23 17.42 4.37
C PHE A 74 25.57 18.52 5.20
N GLU A 75 25.33 19.70 4.64
CA GLU A 75 24.65 20.80 5.35
C GLU A 75 23.20 20.46 5.70
N LEU A 76 22.47 19.80 4.79
CA LEU A 76 21.12 19.35 5.02
C LEU A 76 21.04 18.28 6.12
N LEU A 77 22.00 17.32 6.15
CA LEU A 77 22.09 16.33 7.22
C LEU A 77 22.34 16.96 8.58
N ASN A 78 23.31 17.89 8.69
CA ASN A 78 23.59 18.59 9.93
C ASN A 78 22.39 19.39 10.43
N ALA A 79 21.61 19.98 9.52
CA ALA A 79 20.40 20.69 9.89
C ALA A 79 19.32 19.70 10.41
N ALA A 80 19.17 18.55 9.77
CA ALA A 80 18.22 17.52 10.20
C ALA A 80 18.56 16.94 11.57
N GLU A 81 19.85 16.70 11.84
CA GLU A 81 20.32 16.26 13.16
C GLU A 81 20.08 17.33 14.23
N ARG A 82 20.44 18.58 13.95
CA ARG A 82 20.23 19.71 14.87
C ARG A 82 18.76 19.86 15.27
N ASP A 83 17.84 19.72 14.30
CA ASP A 83 16.43 20.00 14.48
C ASP A 83 15.61 18.74 14.83
N ASN A 84 16.25 17.57 14.97
CA ASN A 84 15.61 16.25 15.14
C ASN A 84 14.55 15.96 14.06
N SER A 85 14.85 16.32 12.82
CA SER A 85 13.97 16.14 11.68
C SER A 85 14.30 14.85 10.93
N ASN A 86 13.29 14.21 10.36
CA ASN A 86 13.46 13.16 9.37
C ASN A 86 13.72 13.81 8.01
N ILE A 87 14.74 13.34 7.29
CA ILE A 87 15.04 13.87 5.96
C ILE A 87 15.30 12.75 4.95
N ILE A 88 14.75 12.91 3.75
CA ILE A 88 15.12 12.13 2.56
C ILE A 88 15.84 13.08 1.60
N LEU A 89 17.05 12.70 1.24
CA LEU A 89 17.94 13.45 0.37
C LEU A 89 17.88 12.88 -1.05
N VAL A 90 17.63 13.75 -2.01
CA VAL A 90 17.36 13.39 -3.39
C VAL A 90 18.31 14.17 -4.32
N PRO A 91 19.10 13.51 -5.18
CA PRO A 91 19.83 14.22 -6.21
C PRO A 91 18.88 15.04 -7.08
N THR A 92 19.19 16.31 -7.36
CA THR A 92 18.28 17.22 -8.08
C THR A 92 17.79 16.66 -9.43
N LYS A 93 18.66 15.93 -10.14
CA LYS A 93 18.32 15.26 -11.41
C LYS A 93 17.20 14.22 -11.30
N GLU A 94 16.98 13.65 -10.09
CA GLU A 94 15.95 12.65 -9.84
C GLU A 94 14.72 13.21 -9.12
N SER A 95 14.78 14.46 -8.66
CA SER A 95 13.76 15.06 -7.78
C SER A 95 12.34 14.96 -8.33
N THR A 96 12.12 15.24 -9.62
CA THR A 96 10.78 15.14 -10.24
C THR A 96 10.23 13.72 -10.20
N ASN A 97 11.06 12.71 -10.51
CA ASN A 97 10.64 11.31 -10.51
C ASN A 97 10.34 10.81 -9.10
N VAL A 98 11.21 11.16 -8.15
CA VAL A 98 11.03 10.81 -6.73
C VAL A 98 9.76 11.44 -6.17
N LEU A 99 9.51 12.72 -6.46
CA LEU A 99 8.32 13.43 -5.99
C LEU A 99 7.03 12.85 -6.55
N ASN A 100 6.98 12.58 -7.85
CA ASN A 100 5.81 11.95 -8.48
C ASN A 100 5.53 10.58 -7.87
N PHE A 101 6.57 9.79 -7.62
CA PHE A 101 6.42 8.48 -7.01
C PHE A 101 6.01 8.56 -5.54
N ALA A 102 6.60 9.46 -4.75
CA ALA A 102 6.20 9.72 -3.37
C ALA A 102 4.74 10.14 -3.28
N GLN A 103 4.31 11.05 -4.15
CA GLN A 103 2.93 11.52 -4.20
C GLN A 103 1.95 10.38 -4.57
N MET A 104 2.33 9.54 -5.52
CA MET A 104 1.54 8.33 -5.88
C MET A 104 1.40 7.37 -4.68
N LEU A 105 2.48 7.13 -3.95
CA LEU A 105 2.46 6.26 -2.75
C LEU A 105 1.55 6.83 -1.65
N LEU A 106 1.63 8.14 -1.39
CA LEU A 106 0.78 8.78 -0.38
C LEU A 106 -0.70 8.72 -0.76
N VAL A 107 -1.05 9.02 -2.01
CA VAL A 107 -2.43 8.90 -2.51
C VAL A 107 -2.94 7.47 -2.42
N SER A 108 -2.12 6.48 -2.76
CA SER A 108 -2.49 5.06 -2.64
C SER A 108 -2.73 4.66 -1.18
N SER A 109 -1.84 5.08 -0.27
CA SER A 109 -1.98 4.82 1.17
C SER A 109 -3.24 5.45 1.78
N LEU A 110 -3.63 6.65 1.35
CA LEU A 110 -4.87 7.29 1.77
C LEU A 110 -6.10 6.52 1.27
N ARG A 111 -6.10 6.11 0.00
CA ARG A 111 -7.19 5.29 -0.56
C ARG A 111 -7.35 3.95 0.15
N GLU A 112 -6.26 3.27 0.48
CA GLU A 112 -6.28 2.04 1.26
C GLU A 112 -6.87 2.26 2.66
N SER A 113 -6.48 3.34 3.32
CA SER A 113 -7.01 3.72 4.65
C SER A 113 -8.51 4.01 4.61
N ASP A 114 -8.98 4.73 3.59
CA ASP A 114 -10.41 5.04 3.41
C ASP A 114 -11.23 3.77 3.14
N ASN A 115 -10.72 2.88 2.27
CA ASN A 115 -11.38 1.60 1.98
C ASN A 115 -11.47 0.74 3.25
N TYR A 116 -10.38 0.64 4.01
CA TYR A 116 -10.37 -0.10 5.27
C TYR A 116 -11.39 0.46 6.29
N ALA A 117 -11.48 1.78 6.42
CA ALA A 117 -12.46 2.43 7.30
C ALA A 117 -13.91 2.15 6.86
N VAL A 118 -14.18 2.09 5.55
CA VAL A 118 -15.50 1.72 5.00
C VAL A 118 -15.85 0.27 5.37
N PHE A 119 -14.94 -0.68 5.19
CA PHE A 119 -15.18 -2.09 5.53
C PHE A 119 -15.34 -2.30 7.03
N LEU A 120 -14.52 -1.65 7.87
CA LEU A 120 -14.70 -1.68 9.33
C LEU A 120 -16.08 -1.19 9.74
N ARG A 121 -16.56 -0.09 9.14
CA ARG A 121 -17.89 0.44 9.42
C ARG A 121 -19.00 -0.54 9.03
N MET A 122 -18.84 -1.26 7.92
CA MET A 122 -19.80 -2.30 7.53
C MET A 122 -19.84 -3.44 8.56
N ILE A 123 -18.70 -3.89 9.05
CA ILE A 123 -18.59 -4.92 10.09
C ILE A 123 -19.27 -4.45 11.39
N LEU A 124 -18.96 -3.24 11.86
CA LEU A 124 -19.53 -2.66 13.07
C LEU A 124 -21.05 -2.48 12.96
N ASN A 125 -21.58 -2.25 11.76
CA ASN A 125 -23.01 -2.17 11.48
C ASN A 125 -23.68 -3.54 11.30
N GLY A 126 -22.98 -4.65 11.57
CA GLY A 126 -23.50 -6.01 11.50
C GLY A 126 -23.84 -6.49 10.09
N ARG A 127 -23.19 -5.91 9.05
CA ARG A 127 -23.35 -6.40 7.68
C ARG A 127 -22.70 -7.76 7.51
N ASP A 128 -23.38 -8.67 6.79
CA ASP A 128 -22.84 -9.99 6.50
C ASP A 128 -21.65 -9.94 5.52
N LEU A 129 -20.87 -11.01 5.47
CA LEU A 129 -19.68 -11.09 4.65
C LEU A 129 -20.00 -10.97 3.15
N SER A 130 -21.11 -11.53 2.69
CA SER A 130 -21.53 -11.44 1.27
C SER A 130 -21.83 -10.00 0.86
N TYR A 131 -22.42 -9.21 1.76
CA TYR A 131 -22.60 -7.78 1.53
C TYR A 131 -21.26 -7.05 1.40
N ILE A 132 -20.31 -7.33 2.33
CA ILE A 132 -18.98 -6.73 2.32
C ILE A 132 -18.22 -7.11 1.04
N LEU A 133 -18.25 -8.37 0.64
CA LEU A 133 -17.66 -8.84 -0.61
C LEU A 133 -18.29 -8.17 -1.83
N THR A 134 -19.61 -7.93 -1.82
CA THR A 134 -20.31 -7.23 -2.92
C THR A 134 -19.83 -5.79 -3.06
N GLU A 135 -19.66 -5.07 -1.97
CA GLU A 135 -19.11 -3.70 -2.01
C GLU A 135 -17.64 -3.68 -2.43
N ALA A 136 -16.84 -4.64 -1.97
CA ALA A 136 -15.45 -4.79 -2.40
C ALA A 136 -15.33 -5.15 -3.89
N ALA A 137 -16.20 -6.02 -4.41
CA ALA A 137 -16.25 -6.42 -5.81
C ALA A 137 -16.48 -5.23 -6.76
N LYS A 138 -17.27 -4.24 -6.35
CA LYS A 138 -17.47 -3.00 -7.12
C LYS A 138 -16.18 -2.22 -7.31
N GLN A 139 -15.31 -2.22 -6.30
CA GLN A 139 -14.01 -1.52 -6.34
C GLN A 139 -12.99 -2.29 -7.19
N CYS A 140 -12.96 -3.62 -7.06
CA CYS A 140 -12.04 -4.49 -7.79
C CYS A 140 -12.49 -4.75 -9.24
N ARG A 141 -13.74 -4.40 -9.58
CA ARG A 141 -14.38 -4.72 -10.88
C ARG A 141 -14.30 -6.22 -11.21
N GLY A 142 -14.51 -7.07 -10.19
CA GLY A 142 -14.42 -8.52 -10.33
C GLY A 142 -15.31 -9.27 -9.37
N GLN A 143 -15.50 -10.57 -9.60
CA GLN A 143 -16.21 -11.45 -8.69
C GLN A 143 -15.32 -11.78 -7.50
N LEU A 144 -15.85 -11.68 -6.28
CA LEU A 144 -15.17 -12.10 -5.05
C LEU A 144 -15.86 -13.31 -4.43
N VAL A 145 -15.06 -14.26 -3.99
CA VAL A 145 -15.51 -15.50 -3.37
C VAL A 145 -14.60 -15.79 -2.17
N ALA A 146 -15.19 -16.15 -1.04
CA ALA A 146 -14.46 -16.61 0.14
C ALA A 146 -14.72 -18.11 0.32
N ILE A 147 -13.65 -18.89 0.39
CA ILE A 147 -13.66 -20.37 0.43
C ILE A 147 -12.82 -20.87 1.59
N ASP A 148 -13.21 -21.99 2.18
CA ASP A 148 -12.37 -22.71 3.12
C ASP A 148 -11.43 -23.69 2.42
N PHE A 149 -10.58 -24.38 3.17
CA PHE A 149 -9.63 -25.34 2.61
C PHE A 149 -10.27 -26.59 2.01
N SER A 150 -11.55 -26.87 2.29
CA SER A 150 -12.28 -27.96 1.63
C SER A 150 -12.85 -27.54 0.26
N GLY A 151 -12.68 -26.27 -0.11
CA GLY A 151 -13.26 -25.69 -1.32
C GLY A 151 -14.73 -25.24 -1.12
N LYS A 152 -15.25 -25.29 0.11
CA LYS A 152 -16.60 -24.81 0.40
C LYS A 152 -16.65 -23.29 0.33
N ILE A 153 -17.57 -22.78 -0.46
CA ILE A 153 -17.86 -21.36 -0.59
C ILE A 153 -18.75 -20.94 0.59
N PHE A 154 -18.23 -20.11 1.48
CA PHE A 154 -19.00 -19.63 2.63
C PHE A 154 -19.52 -18.20 2.45
N ALA A 155 -18.96 -17.44 1.51
CA ALA A 155 -19.49 -16.14 1.10
C ALA A 155 -19.05 -15.79 -0.33
N HIS A 156 -19.85 -15.00 -1.03
CA HIS A 156 -19.49 -14.46 -2.33
C HIS A 156 -20.16 -13.11 -2.58
N SER A 157 -19.60 -12.32 -3.48
CA SER A 157 -20.22 -11.09 -3.97
C SER A 157 -21.44 -11.43 -4.85
N THR A 158 -22.33 -10.48 -5.06
CA THR A 158 -23.39 -10.62 -6.06
C THR A 158 -22.79 -11.04 -7.41
N PRO A 159 -23.28 -12.11 -8.05
CA PRO A 159 -22.72 -12.60 -9.30
C PRO A 159 -22.72 -11.51 -10.38
N ALA A 160 -21.58 -11.29 -11.02
CA ALA A 160 -21.44 -10.38 -12.13
C ALA A 160 -22.25 -10.90 -13.35
N PRO A 161 -22.86 -10.01 -14.17
CA PRO A 161 -23.64 -10.42 -15.34
C PRO A 161 -22.84 -11.26 -16.35
N ASP A 162 -21.56 -10.94 -16.50
CA ASP A 162 -20.57 -11.56 -17.40
C ASP A 162 -19.76 -12.69 -16.74
N LEU A 163 -20.15 -13.11 -15.52
CA LEU A 163 -19.52 -14.25 -14.85
C LEU A 163 -19.69 -15.52 -15.69
N LEU A 164 -18.59 -16.27 -15.84
CA LEU A 164 -18.57 -17.55 -16.54
C LEU A 164 -19.68 -18.49 -16.05
N PRO A 165 -20.32 -19.26 -16.96
CA PRO A 165 -21.38 -20.21 -16.61
C PRO A 165 -20.96 -21.20 -15.54
N GLU A 166 -19.71 -21.71 -15.60
CA GLU A 166 -19.13 -22.67 -14.65
C GLU A 166 -19.08 -22.07 -13.24
N TRP A 167 -18.65 -20.81 -13.12
CA TRP A 167 -18.61 -20.12 -11.83
C TRP A 167 -20.01 -19.87 -11.27
N LYS A 168 -21.02 -19.59 -12.12
CA LYS A 168 -22.41 -19.49 -11.68
C LYS A 168 -22.91 -20.82 -11.08
N MET A 169 -22.47 -21.93 -11.66
CA MET A 169 -22.78 -23.27 -11.13
C MET A 169 -22.07 -23.49 -9.79
N TYR A 170 -20.76 -23.22 -9.67
CA TYR A 170 -20.02 -23.39 -8.42
C TYR A 170 -20.57 -22.53 -7.28
N LEU A 171 -20.97 -21.28 -7.56
CA LEU A 171 -21.61 -20.43 -6.56
C LEU A 171 -22.98 -21.03 -6.11
N LYS A 172 -23.72 -21.64 -6.99
CA LYS A 172 -24.98 -22.32 -6.68
C LYS A 172 -24.77 -23.60 -5.87
N ASP A 173 -23.76 -24.40 -6.23
CA ASP A 173 -23.46 -25.66 -5.60
C ASP A 173 -22.72 -25.46 -4.25
N GLY A 174 -22.15 -24.28 -4.03
CA GLY A 174 -21.45 -23.91 -2.81
C GLY A 174 -20.05 -24.50 -2.67
N TYR A 175 -19.44 -24.99 -3.76
CA TYR A 175 -18.10 -25.57 -3.77
C TYR A 175 -17.31 -25.14 -5.00
N CYS A 176 -16.03 -24.86 -4.79
CA CYS A 176 -15.06 -24.63 -5.86
C CYS A 176 -14.58 -25.95 -6.47
N PRO A 177 -14.19 -25.98 -7.75
CA PRO A 177 -13.64 -27.18 -8.39
C PRO A 177 -12.31 -27.60 -7.74
N ALA A 178 -12.04 -28.90 -7.72
CA ALA A 178 -10.85 -29.47 -7.11
C ALA A 178 -9.54 -28.94 -7.75
N GLU A 179 -9.53 -28.70 -9.05
CA GLU A 179 -8.39 -28.14 -9.78
C GLU A 179 -8.03 -26.73 -9.31
N PHE A 180 -9.05 -25.89 -9.07
CA PHE A 180 -8.86 -24.57 -8.50
C PHE A 180 -8.25 -24.64 -7.10
N MET A 181 -8.79 -25.56 -6.26
CA MET A 181 -8.29 -25.78 -4.90
C MET A 181 -6.85 -26.29 -4.90
N GLN A 182 -6.52 -27.23 -5.78
CA GLN A 182 -5.15 -27.73 -5.92
C GLN A 182 -4.19 -26.59 -6.24
N HIS A 183 -4.56 -25.69 -7.16
CA HIS A 183 -3.76 -24.52 -7.49
C HIS A 183 -3.55 -23.61 -6.29
N CYS A 184 -4.58 -23.31 -5.51
CA CYS A 184 -4.49 -22.53 -4.28
C CYS A 184 -3.55 -23.20 -3.26
N TYR A 185 -3.61 -24.51 -3.09
CA TYR A 185 -2.71 -25.28 -2.23
C TYR A 185 -1.26 -25.21 -2.69
N ASP A 186 -1.00 -25.42 -3.97
CA ASP A 186 0.35 -25.39 -4.53
C ASP A 186 1.00 -24.01 -4.32
N MET A 187 0.20 -22.95 -4.42
CA MET A 187 0.67 -21.61 -4.15
C MET A 187 0.95 -21.36 -2.67
N LEU A 188 0.17 -21.93 -1.76
CA LEU A 188 0.41 -21.81 -0.33
C LEU A 188 1.68 -22.56 0.09
N LEU A 189 1.88 -23.80 -0.45
CA LEU A 189 3.03 -24.63 -0.11
C LEU A 189 4.37 -24.10 -0.63
N LYS A 190 4.38 -23.29 -1.67
CA LYS A 190 5.60 -22.65 -2.20
C LYS A 190 6.12 -21.52 -1.33
N ARG A 191 5.46 -21.22 -0.22
CA ARG A 191 5.85 -20.10 0.66
C ARG A 191 6.65 -20.55 1.86
N THR A 192 7.64 -19.72 2.19
CA THR A 192 8.40 -19.83 3.45
C THR A 192 7.68 -19.21 4.63
N GLU A 193 6.74 -18.28 4.38
CA GLU A 193 5.98 -17.58 5.42
C GLU A 193 4.49 -17.46 5.05
N ILE A 194 3.60 -17.62 6.02
CA ILE A 194 2.17 -17.37 5.86
C ILE A 194 1.97 -15.84 5.80
N SER A 195 1.60 -15.35 4.65
CA SER A 195 1.40 -13.93 4.41
C SER A 195 0.07 -13.70 3.71
N SER A 196 -0.58 -12.59 3.99
CA SER A 196 -1.85 -12.17 3.36
C SER A 196 -1.69 -11.61 1.93
N ARG A 197 -0.50 -11.75 1.32
CA ARG A 197 -0.30 -11.27 -0.06
C ARG A 197 -1.12 -12.09 -1.05
N ALA A 198 -1.81 -11.38 -1.94
CA ALA A 198 -2.53 -11.99 -3.03
C ALA A 198 -1.57 -12.52 -4.12
N TYR A 199 -2.01 -13.55 -4.81
CA TYR A 199 -1.36 -14.10 -6.00
C TYR A 199 -2.24 -13.95 -7.20
N SER A 200 -1.64 -13.66 -8.33
CA SER A 200 -2.33 -13.74 -9.60
C SER A 200 -1.86 -14.97 -10.37
N TYR A 201 -2.79 -15.65 -11.00
CA TYR A 201 -2.49 -16.63 -12.02
C TYR A 201 -3.51 -16.53 -13.16
N ARG A 202 -3.08 -16.89 -14.34
CA ARG A 202 -3.92 -16.91 -15.54
C ARG A 202 -4.45 -18.33 -15.74
N CYS A 203 -5.77 -18.46 -15.80
CA CYS A 203 -6.39 -19.69 -16.29
C CYS A 203 -6.25 -19.73 -17.81
N GLU A 204 -5.52 -20.71 -18.34
CA GLU A 204 -5.25 -20.80 -19.78
C GLU A 204 -6.51 -21.10 -20.59
N ASP A 205 -7.40 -21.93 -20.04
CA ASP A 205 -8.62 -22.38 -20.72
C ASP A 205 -9.61 -21.23 -21.02
N HIS A 206 -9.66 -20.22 -20.15
CA HIS A 206 -10.63 -19.15 -20.27
C HIS A 206 -10.00 -17.76 -20.43
N GLY A 207 -8.67 -17.65 -20.40
CA GLY A 207 -7.95 -16.38 -20.50
C GLY A 207 -8.22 -15.41 -19.34
N ILE A 208 -8.74 -15.91 -18.21
CA ILE A 208 -9.12 -15.11 -17.04
C ILE A 208 -7.97 -15.09 -16.05
N TYR A 209 -7.82 -13.96 -15.37
CA TYR A 209 -6.91 -13.83 -14.24
C TYR A 209 -7.67 -14.08 -12.93
N TYR A 210 -7.10 -14.95 -12.13
CA TYR A 210 -7.52 -15.16 -10.74
C TYR A 210 -6.55 -14.45 -9.81
N LEU A 211 -7.09 -13.83 -8.78
CA LEU A 211 -6.35 -13.31 -7.64
C LEU A 211 -6.79 -14.12 -6.42
N SER A 212 -5.86 -14.84 -5.80
CA SER A 212 -6.12 -15.60 -4.58
C SER A 212 -5.28 -15.04 -3.43
N SER A 213 -5.90 -14.86 -2.28
CA SER A 213 -5.22 -14.43 -1.06
C SER A 213 -5.65 -15.32 0.11
N PRO A 214 -4.71 -15.89 0.88
CA PRO A 214 -5.09 -16.65 2.05
C PRO A 214 -5.76 -15.77 3.11
N ILE A 215 -6.81 -16.26 3.73
CA ILE A 215 -7.45 -15.67 4.90
C ILE A 215 -6.64 -16.07 6.12
N VAL A 216 -5.92 -15.13 6.71
CA VAL A 216 -5.02 -15.38 7.85
C VAL A 216 -5.61 -14.76 9.11
N ILE A 217 -5.82 -15.60 10.14
CA ILE A 217 -6.29 -15.18 11.47
C ILE A 217 -5.31 -15.75 12.50
N ASN A 218 -4.77 -14.92 13.38
CA ASN A 218 -3.79 -15.33 14.41
C ASN A 218 -2.61 -16.14 13.84
N ASN A 219 -2.04 -15.69 12.73
CA ASN A 219 -0.95 -16.36 11.98
C ASN A 219 -1.29 -17.77 11.46
N CYS A 220 -2.55 -18.16 11.43
CA CYS A 220 -3.03 -19.40 10.82
C CYS A 220 -3.85 -19.08 9.57
N ALA A 221 -3.62 -19.81 8.49
CA ALA A 221 -4.47 -19.73 7.30
C ALA A 221 -5.76 -20.53 7.54
N HIS A 222 -6.90 -19.98 7.14
CA HIS A 222 -8.23 -20.57 7.31
C HIS A 222 -8.97 -20.83 6.00
N GLY A 223 -8.46 -20.29 4.90
CA GLY A 223 -9.09 -20.40 3.57
C GLY A 223 -8.53 -19.33 2.62
N TYR A 224 -9.29 -19.04 1.58
CA TYR A 224 -8.92 -18.07 0.52
C TYR A 224 -10.07 -17.12 0.21
#